data_a9b58135dd026451b165c4155e5d4bf5
#
_entry.id   a9b58135dd026451b165c4155e5d4bf5
#
_cell.length_a   1.000
_cell.length_b   1.000
_cell.length_c   1.000
_cell.angle_alpha   90.00
_cell.angle_beta   90.00
_cell.angle_gamma   90.00
#
_symmetry.space_group_name_H-M   'P 1'
#
loop_
_entity.id
_entity.type
_entity.pdbx_description
1 polymer ?
#
loop_
_entity_poly.entity_id
_entity_poly.type
_entity_poly.pdbx_seq_one_letter_code
_entity_poly.pdbx_strand_id
1 'polypeptide(L)'
;WKRFTIDASGVRPGNKVLDLAGGTGDLTAKFSQLVGREGKVILADINSSMLNVGRDKLRDRGLVQNIEYVQANAQYLPFEDNTFDIITIAFGLRNVTDKDMALRSMYRVLKPGGRLLVLEFSKPEHQLVNKAYDFYSFNILPKMGELVAKDGDSYQYLAESIRMHPDQETLKTMMDA
;
A
#
# COMPACT_ATOMS: atom_id res chain seq x y z
N TRP A 1 -4.64 -8.49 -8.65
CA TRP A 1 -3.49 -7.99 -7.89
C TRP A 1 -3.53 -8.40 -6.41
N LYS A 2 -4.63 -8.23 -5.68
CA LYS A 2 -4.75 -8.59 -4.23
C LYS A 2 -4.33 -10.04 -3.96
N ARG A 3 -4.80 -11.00 -4.77
CA ARG A 3 -4.42 -12.40 -4.63
C ARG A 3 -2.92 -12.61 -4.88
N PHE A 4 -2.40 -12.02 -5.93
CA PHE A 4 -0.98 -12.09 -6.25
C PHE A 4 -0.10 -11.55 -5.10
N THR A 5 -0.47 -10.39 -4.51
CA THR A 5 0.26 -9.81 -3.37
C THR A 5 0.26 -10.76 -2.17
N ILE A 6 -0.87 -11.38 -1.87
CA ILE A 6 -0.97 -12.35 -0.77
C ILE A 6 -0.09 -13.59 -1.05
N ASP A 7 -0.18 -14.14 -2.25
CA ASP A 7 0.61 -15.32 -2.64
C ASP A 7 2.12 -15.01 -2.60
N ALA A 8 2.54 -13.86 -3.11
CA ALA A 8 3.93 -13.40 -3.09
C ALA A 8 4.47 -13.10 -1.69
N SER A 9 3.59 -12.75 -0.74
CA SER A 9 4.00 -12.43 0.64
C SER A 9 4.58 -13.64 1.37
N GLY A 10 4.15 -14.85 1.02
CA GLY A 10 4.53 -16.06 1.72
C GLY A 10 4.04 -16.09 3.17
N VAL A 11 2.93 -15.38 3.46
CA VAL A 11 2.33 -15.30 4.79
C VAL A 11 2.04 -16.66 5.38
N ARG A 12 2.30 -16.81 6.67
CA ARG A 12 2.08 -18.06 7.43
C ARG A 12 1.32 -17.78 8.73
N PRO A 13 0.63 -18.79 9.30
CA PRO A 13 0.07 -18.67 10.65
C PRO A 13 1.13 -18.21 11.66
N GLY A 14 0.74 -17.30 12.57
CA GLY A 14 1.63 -16.72 13.57
C GLY A 14 2.43 -15.50 13.09
N ASN A 15 2.45 -15.16 11.80
CA ASN A 15 3.16 -14.00 11.32
C ASN A 15 2.58 -12.68 11.85
N LYS A 16 3.46 -11.70 12.05
CA LYS A 16 3.11 -10.32 12.33
C LYS A 16 3.26 -9.49 11.05
N VAL A 17 2.15 -8.96 10.57
CA VAL A 17 2.05 -8.26 9.27
C VAL A 17 1.73 -6.79 9.50
N LEU A 18 2.41 -5.89 8.79
CA LEU A 18 2.07 -4.49 8.67
C LEU A 18 1.47 -4.22 7.29
N ASP A 19 0.20 -3.82 7.24
CA ASP A 19 -0.48 -3.33 6.03
C ASP A 19 -0.46 -1.79 6.08
N LEU A 20 0.58 -1.20 5.47
CA LEU A 20 0.87 0.23 5.51
C LEU A 20 0.15 0.94 4.37
N ALA A 21 -0.42 2.11 4.65
CA ALA A 21 -1.35 2.81 3.78
C ALA A 21 -2.52 1.88 3.36
N GLY A 22 -2.96 1.04 4.30
CA GLY A 22 -3.91 -0.03 4.03
C GLY A 22 -5.35 0.45 3.82
N GLY A 23 -5.63 1.74 4.05
CA GLY A 23 -6.90 2.38 3.80
C GLY A 23 -8.07 1.67 4.48
N THR A 24 -9.01 1.13 3.69
CA THR A 24 -10.19 0.41 4.21
C THR A 24 -9.94 -1.06 4.54
N GLY A 25 -8.68 -1.53 4.54
CA GLY A 25 -8.29 -2.84 5.08
C GLY A 25 -8.59 -4.05 4.20
N ASP A 26 -8.59 -3.91 2.88
CA ASP A 26 -8.88 -5.05 1.99
C ASP A 26 -7.81 -6.14 2.02
N LEU A 27 -6.53 -5.78 2.09
CA LEU A 27 -5.43 -6.74 2.28
C LEU A 27 -5.38 -7.20 3.73
N THR A 28 -5.55 -6.29 4.68
CA THR A 28 -5.67 -6.58 6.12
C THR A 28 -6.67 -7.71 6.39
N ALA A 29 -7.87 -7.66 5.77
CA ALA A 29 -8.88 -8.71 5.94
C ALA A 29 -8.38 -10.09 5.51
N LYS A 30 -7.60 -10.16 4.44
CA LYS A 30 -7.03 -11.42 3.95
C LYS A 30 -5.88 -11.91 4.82
N PHE A 31 -4.97 -11.02 5.19
CA PHE A 31 -3.87 -11.34 6.08
C PHE A 31 -4.36 -11.82 7.44
N SER A 32 -5.37 -11.16 8.04
CA SER A 32 -5.98 -11.55 9.32
C SER A 32 -6.43 -13.00 9.34
N GLN A 33 -7.06 -13.46 8.25
CA GLN A 33 -7.49 -14.84 8.12
C GLN A 33 -6.31 -15.83 8.03
N LEU A 34 -5.24 -15.44 7.32
CA LEU A 34 -4.09 -16.32 7.04
C LEU A 34 -3.11 -16.41 8.19
N VAL A 35 -2.90 -15.33 8.94
CA VAL A 35 -2.01 -15.36 10.12
C VAL A 35 -2.65 -16.09 11.30
N GLY A 36 -3.97 -16.25 11.31
CA GLY A 36 -4.69 -16.97 12.35
C GLY A 36 -4.69 -16.25 13.70
N ARG A 37 -5.07 -16.98 14.76
CA ARG A 37 -5.24 -16.41 16.12
C ARG A 37 -3.92 -16.02 16.78
N GLU A 38 -2.84 -16.72 16.46
CA GLU A 38 -1.50 -16.48 17.02
C GLU A 38 -0.74 -15.37 16.27
N GLY A 39 -1.16 -15.03 15.05
CA GLY A 39 -0.60 -13.95 14.27
C GLY A 39 -1.30 -12.64 14.54
N LYS A 40 -0.74 -11.57 13.96
CA LYS A 40 -1.24 -10.21 14.12
C LYS A 40 -1.12 -9.43 12.82
N VAL A 41 -2.11 -8.61 12.54
CA VAL A 41 -2.07 -7.64 11.44
C VAL A 41 -2.25 -6.24 11.99
N ILE A 42 -1.33 -5.34 11.64
CA ILE A 42 -1.46 -3.92 11.92
C ILE A 42 -1.93 -3.24 10.64
N LEU A 43 -3.13 -2.66 10.66
CA LEU A 43 -3.59 -1.75 9.63
C LEU A 43 -3.10 -0.35 9.99
N ALA A 44 -2.15 0.17 9.23
CA ALA A 44 -1.60 1.50 9.44
C ALA A 44 -1.91 2.42 8.26
N ASP A 45 -2.34 3.63 8.56
CA ASP A 45 -2.59 4.67 7.56
C ASP A 45 -2.32 6.05 8.17
N ILE A 46 -1.92 7.02 7.37
CA ILE A 46 -1.77 8.41 7.81
C ILE A 46 -3.13 9.08 8.02
N ASN A 47 -4.15 8.62 7.31
CA ASN A 47 -5.51 9.16 7.32
C ASN A 47 -6.37 8.42 8.34
N SER A 48 -6.65 9.07 9.47
CA SER A 48 -7.49 8.52 10.55
C SER A 48 -8.93 8.21 10.10
N SER A 49 -9.48 8.98 9.16
CA SER A 49 -10.82 8.71 8.61
C SER A 49 -10.86 7.39 7.85
N MET A 50 -9.82 7.09 7.06
CA MET A 50 -9.70 5.80 6.37
C MET A 50 -9.58 4.64 7.35
N LEU A 51 -8.81 4.80 8.43
CA LEU A 51 -8.70 3.79 9.49
C LEU A 51 -10.04 3.52 10.17
N ASN A 52 -10.84 4.55 10.41
CA ASN A 52 -12.18 4.38 11.02
C ASN A 52 -13.11 3.61 10.08
N VAL A 53 -13.16 3.95 8.79
CA VAL A 53 -13.92 3.19 7.79
C VAL A 53 -13.43 1.75 7.70
N GLY A 54 -12.10 1.55 7.70
CA GLY A 54 -11.50 0.21 7.70
C GLY A 54 -11.88 -0.61 8.92
N ARG A 55 -11.84 0.00 10.11
CA ARG A 55 -12.24 -0.63 11.37
C ARG A 55 -13.68 -1.11 11.33
N ASP A 56 -14.60 -0.24 10.93
CA ASP A 56 -16.04 -0.57 10.87
C ASP A 56 -16.28 -1.70 9.86
N LYS A 57 -15.70 -1.61 8.67
CA LYS A 57 -15.80 -2.64 7.63
C LYS A 57 -15.25 -4.00 8.06
N LEU A 58 -14.11 -4.02 8.77
CA LEU A 58 -13.51 -5.27 9.25
C LEU A 58 -14.30 -5.87 10.41
N ARG A 59 -14.81 -5.03 11.30
CA ARG A 59 -15.71 -5.43 12.39
C ARG A 59 -17.00 -6.06 11.85
N ASP A 60 -17.63 -5.47 10.84
CA ASP A 60 -18.85 -5.97 10.20
C ASP A 60 -18.63 -7.35 9.53
N ARG A 61 -17.36 -7.66 9.19
CA ARG A 61 -16.96 -8.98 8.70
C ARG A 61 -16.56 -9.95 9.80
N GLY A 62 -16.68 -9.58 11.08
CA GLY A 62 -16.26 -10.39 12.22
C GLY A 62 -14.75 -10.50 12.41
N LEU A 63 -13.95 -9.66 11.76
CA LEU A 63 -12.49 -9.67 11.84
C LEU A 63 -12.00 -8.68 12.89
N VAL A 64 -12.04 -9.09 14.17
CA VAL A 64 -11.76 -8.19 15.31
C VAL A 64 -10.63 -8.69 16.23
N GLN A 65 -10.21 -9.94 16.12
CA GLN A 65 -9.39 -10.57 17.16
C GLN A 65 -7.89 -10.30 17.03
N ASN A 66 -7.39 -10.21 15.79
CA ASN A 66 -5.95 -10.16 15.49
C ASN A 66 -5.56 -8.94 14.64
N ILE A 67 -6.40 -7.90 14.63
CA ILE A 67 -6.14 -6.66 13.88
C ILE A 67 -5.99 -5.51 14.87
N GLU A 68 -4.92 -4.73 14.70
CA GLU A 68 -4.71 -3.45 15.34
C GLU A 68 -4.74 -2.32 14.30
N TYR A 69 -5.13 -1.13 14.76
CA TYR A 69 -5.25 0.07 13.91
C TYR A 69 -4.32 1.14 14.44
N VAL A 70 -3.41 1.61 13.61
CA VAL A 70 -2.40 2.59 14.01
C VAL A 70 -2.37 3.74 13.00
N GLN A 71 -2.59 4.97 13.47
CA GLN A 71 -2.32 6.13 12.64
C GLN A 71 -0.81 6.35 12.57
N ALA A 72 -0.22 6.24 11.38
CA ALA A 72 1.23 6.33 11.22
C ALA A 72 1.61 6.99 9.89
N ASN A 73 2.70 7.76 9.94
CA ASN A 73 3.41 8.22 8.76
C ASN A 73 4.45 7.17 8.36
N ALA A 74 4.44 6.75 7.10
CA ALA A 74 5.38 5.75 6.57
C ALA A 74 6.85 6.15 6.76
N GLN A 75 7.15 7.44 6.77
CA GLN A 75 8.50 7.97 6.96
C GLN A 75 9.01 7.80 8.40
N TYR A 76 8.09 7.66 9.38
CA TYR A 76 8.40 7.59 10.82
C TYR A 76 7.49 6.57 11.50
N LEU A 77 7.72 5.29 11.23
CA LEU A 77 6.90 4.20 11.79
C LEU A 77 7.10 4.08 13.30
N PRO A 78 6.02 4.13 14.10
CA PRO A 78 6.09 4.11 15.56
C PRO A 78 6.18 2.67 16.11
N PHE A 79 7.05 1.87 15.54
CA PHE A 79 7.25 0.47 15.93
C PHE A 79 8.72 0.23 16.26
N GLU A 80 8.97 -0.77 17.10
CA GLU A 80 10.32 -1.25 17.41
C GLU A 80 11.00 -1.87 16.18
N ASP A 81 12.32 -1.91 16.18
CA ASP A 81 13.10 -2.57 15.16
C ASP A 81 12.75 -4.06 15.09
N ASN A 82 12.88 -4.66 13.91
CA ASN A 82 12.70 -6.10 13.70
C ASN A 82 11.36 -6.64 14.23
N THR A 83 10.29 -5.92 14.01
CA THR A 83 8.96 -6.24 14.55
C THR A 83 8.12 -7.12 13.62
N PHE A 84 8.19 -6.89 12.30
CA PHE A 84 7.29 -7.49 11.33
C PHE A 84 7.96 -8.56 10.49
N ASP A 85 7.23 -9.65 10.25
CA ASP A 85 7.63 -10.70 9.30
C ASP A 85 7.35 -10.28 7.87
N ILE A 86 6.28 -9.50 7.67
CA ILE A 86 5.81 -9.02 6.37
C ILE A 86 5.35 -7.57 6.49
N ILE A 87 5.75 -6.74 5.54
CA ILE A 87 5.21 -5.39 5.34
C ILE A 87 4.63 -5.31 3.93
N THR A 88 3.42 -4.77 3.81
CA THR A 88 2.82 -4.44 2.51
C THR A 88 2.51 -2.97 2.44
N ILE A 89 2.76 -2.35 1.30
CA ILE A 89 2.26 -1.04 0.94
C ILE A 89 1.68 -1.10 -0.48
N ALA A 90 0.35 -0.95 -0.57
CA ALA A 90 -0.36 -1.09 -1.84
C ALA A 90 -1.00 0.24 -2.26
N PHE A 91 -0.55 0.77 -3.39
CA PHE A 91 -1.02 2.04 -3.98
C PHE A 91 -0.89 3.26 -3.04
N GLY A 92 0.06 3.18 -2.10
CA GLY A 92 0.30 4.21 -1.10
C GLY A 92 1.66 4.90 -1.23
N LEU A 93 2.69 4.19 -1.72
CA LEU A 93 4.06 4.71 -1.74
C LEU A 93 4.22 5.94 -2.65
N ARG A 94 3.46 6.02 -3.75
CA ARG A 94 3.47 7.20 -4.63
C ARG A 94 3.11 8.50 -3.92
N ASN A 95 2.27 8.42 -2.88
CA ASN A 95 1.79 9.57 -2.11
C ASN A 95 2.74 9.98 -0.97
N VAL A 96 3.77 9.19 -0.71
CA VAL A 96 4.78 9.49 0.31
C VAL A 96 5.75 10.54 -0.23
N THR A 97 5.99 11.59 0.55
CA THR A 97 6.85 12.72 0.16
C THR A 97 8.31 12.27 0.02
N ASP A 98 8.87 11.67 1.07
CA ASP A 98 10.22 11.12 1.07
C ASP A 98 10.17 9.58 1.06
N LYS A 99 10.36 9.01 -0.13
CA LYS A 99 10.28 7.56 -0.34
C LYS A 99 11.47 6.82 0.25
N ASP A 100 12.67 7.42 0.19
CA ASP A 100 13.88 6.82 0.78
C ASP A 100 13.75 6.71 2.30
N MET A 101 13.25 7.76 2.93
CA MET A 101 12.99 7.75 4.37
C MET A 101 11.93 6.71 4.75
N ALA A 102 10.86 6.57 3.95
CA ALA A 102 9.84 5.56 4.18
C ALA A 102 10.38 4.13 4.01
N LEU A 103 11.18 3.87 2.96
CA LEU A 103 11.80 2.57 2.74
C LEU A 103 12.75 2.21 3.90
N ARG A 104 13.58 3.15 4.35
CA ARG A 104 14.45 2.95 5.53
C ARG A 104 13.64 2.70 6.80
N SER A 105 12.53 3.42 7.00
CA SER A 105 11.65 3.21 8.15
C SER A 105 10.99 1.83 8.10
N MET A 106 10.55 1.37 6.92
CA MET A 106 10.02 0.02 6.73
C MET A 106 11.11 -1.05 6.94
N TYR A 107 12.32 -0.84 6.39
CA TYR A 107 13.45 -1.76 6.58
C TYR A 107 13.81 -1.93 8.07
N ARG A 108 13.86 -0.84 8.83
CA ARG A 108 14.15 -0.86 10.27
C ARG A 108 13.18 -1.76 11.06
N VAL A 109 11.89 -1.65 10.78
CA VAL A 109 10.87 -2.41 11.51
C VAL A 109 10.63 -3.82 10.95
N LEU A 110 11.23 -4.15 9.80
CA LEU A 110 11.17 -5.48 9.20
C LEU A 110 12.20 -6.40 9.86
N LYS A 111 11.82 -7.62 10.17
CA LYS A 111 12.72 -8.64 10.72
C LYS A 111 13.75 -9.08 9.69
N PRO A 112 14.95 -9.49 10.11
CA PRO A 112 15.87 -10.21 9.22
C PRO A 112 15.18 -11.41 8.57
N GLY A 113 15.25 -11.49 7.23
CA GLY A 113 14.54 -12.51 6.45
C GLY A 113 13.03 -12.23 6.24
N GLY A 114 12.51 -11.11 6.75
CA GLY A 114 11.16 -10.63 6.47
C GLY A 114 11.01 -10.14 5.03
N ARG A 115 9.78 -9.86 4.62
CA ARG A 115 9.47 -9.44 3.25
C ARG A 115 8.74 -8.10 3.22
N LEU A 116 9.26 -7.18 2.41
CA LEU A 116 8.56 -5.95 2.00
C LEU A 116 7.96 -6.15 0.61
N LEU A 117 6.65 -5.92 0.49
CA LEU A 117 5.95 -5.93 -0.79
C LEU A 117 5.42 -4.54 -1.10
N VAL A 118 5.92 -3.97 -2.19
CA VAL A 118 5.43 -2.72 -2.73
C VAL A 118 4.58 -3.04 -3.96
N LEU A 119 3.30 -2.69 -3.92
CA LEU A 119 2.40 -2.80 -5.04
C LEU A 119 2.02 -1.39 -5.50
N GLU A 120 2.47 -1.00 -6.67
CA GLU A 120 2.24 0.34 -7.22
C GLU A 120 1.94 0.31 -8.71
N PHE A 121 1.37 1.40 -9.19
CA PHE A 121 1.25 1.64 -10.62
C PHE A 121 2.63 1.88 -11.22
N SER A 122 2.84 1.31 -12.39
CA SER A 122 4.10 1.36 -13.10
C SER A 122 3.92 2.04 -14.45
N LYS A 123 4.99 2.69 -14.93
CA LYS A 123 4.99 3.26 -16.29
C LYS A 123 5.15 2.14 -17.31
N PRO A 124 4.42 2.19 -18.44
CA PRO A 124 4.65 1.24 -19.53
C PRO A 124 6.08 1.37 -20.07
N GLU A 125 6.74 0.26 -20.39
CA GLU A 125 8.12 0.26 -20.89
C GLU A 125 8.23 0.74 -22.35
N HIS A 126 7.18 0.52 -23.17
CA HIS A 126 7.19 0.91 -24.57
C HIS A 126 6.79 2.37 -24.78
N GLN A 127 7.64 3.14 -25.48
CA GLN A 127 7.43 4.57 -25.73
C GLN A 127 6.09 4.93 -26.38
N LEU A 128 5.61 4.11 -27.32
CA LEU A 128 4.31 4.33 -27.98
C LEU A 128 3.14 4.11 -27.03
N VAL A 129 3.25 3.10 -26.14
CA VAL A 129 2.24 2.82 -25.13
C VAL A 129 2.25 3.92 -24.07
N ASN A 130 3.42 4.45 -23.71
CA ASN A 130 3.56 5.59 -22.81
C ASN A 130 2.82 6.84 -23.33
N LYS A 131 3.02 7.20 -24.61
CA LYS A 131 2.32 8.35 -25.21
C LYS A 131 0.80 8.18 -25.22
N ALA A 132 0.33 6.98 -25.59
CA ALA A 132 -1.10 6.66 -25.57
C ALA A 132 -1.68 6.66 -24.15
N TYR A 133 -0.93 6.14 -23.19
CA TYR A 133 -1.30 6.13 -21.77
C TYR A 133 -1.34 7.56 -21.18
N ASP A 134 -0.34 8.39 -21.47
CA ASP A 134 -0.32 9.78 -21.05
C ASP A 134 -1.52 10.56 -21.63
N PHE A 135 -1.79 10.38 -22.94
CA PHE A 135 -2.94 11.02 -23.58
C PHE A 135 -4.27 10.58 -22.91
N TYR A 136 -4.44 9.29 -22.66
CA TYR A 136 -5.62 8.76 -21.98
C TYR A 136 -5.73 9.29 -20.55
N SER A 137 -4.64 9.25 -19.78
CA SER A 137 -4.62 9.60 -18.36
C SER A 137 -4.86 11.09 -18.10
N PHE A 138 -4.39 11.97 -18.99
CA PHE A 138 -4.52 13.42 -18.80
C PHE A 138 -5.72 14.02 -19.53
N ASN A 139 -6.21 13.40 -20.60
CA ASN A 139 -7.27 14.00 -21.43
C ASN A 139 -8.61 13.27 -21.33
N ILE A 140 -8.59 11.94 -21.09
CA ILE A 140 -9.80 11.13 -21.07
C ILE A 140 -10.24 10.80 -19.65
N LEU A 141 -9.31 10.32 -18.83
CA LEU A 141 -9.62 9.83 -17.48
C LEU A 141 -10.24 10.91 -16.57
N PRO A 142 -9.75 12.17 -16.49
CA PRO A 142 -10.36 13.21 -15.68
C PRO A 142 -11.77 13.58 -16.16
N LYS A 143 -11.98 13.65 -17.47
CA LYS A 143 -13.31 13.93 -18.05
C LYS A 143 -14.31 12.81 -17.76
N MET A 144 -13.87 11.55 -17.79
CA MET A 144 -14.68 10.41 -17.37
C MET A 144 -14.97 10.46 -15.88
N GLY A 145 -13.98 10.83 -15.05
CA GLY A 145 -14.15 11.02 -13.61
C GLY A 145 -15.17 12.09 -13.28
N GLU A 146 -15.15 13.21 -13.99
CA GLU A 146 -16.12 14.29 -13.84
C GLU A 146 -17.54 13.85 -14.26
N LEU A 147 -17.67 13.14 -15.38
CA LEU A 147 -18.96 12.67 -15.90
C LEU A 147 -19.59 11.56 -15.06
N VAL A 148 -18.79 10.61 -14.54
CA VAL A 148 -19.26 9.39 -13.89
C VAL A 148 -19.28 9.52 -12.37
N ALA A 149 -18.21 10.10 -11.79
CA ALA A 149 -18.00 10.17 -10.35
C ALA A 149 -18.17 11.59 -9.78
N LYS A 150 -18.30 12.61 -10.62
CA LYS A 150 -18.29 14.04 -10.26
C LYS A 150 -17.03 14.45 -9.47
N ASP A 151 -15.91 13.81 -9.75
CA ASP A 151 -14.64 13.94 -9.03
C ASP A 151 -13.45 13.91 -10.01
N GLY A 152 -13.39 14.91 -10.89
CA GLY A 152 -12.28 15.06 -11.86
C GLY A 152 -10.92 15.26 -11.21
N ASP A 153 -10.89 15.97 -10.08
CA ASP A 153 -9.66 16.34 -9.37
C ASP A 153 -8.93 15.11 -8.82
N SER A 154 -9.66 14.14 -8.25
CA SER A 154 -9.07 12.89 -7.75
C SER A 154 -8.44 12.06 -8.88
N TYR A 155 -9.06 12.05 -10.06
CA TYR A 155 -8.50 11.33 -11.22
C TYR A 155 -7.28 12.05 -11.81
N GLN A 156 -7.28 13.38 -11.83
CA GLN A 156 -6.11 14.16 -12.21
C GLN A 156 -4.96 13.91 -11.25
N TYR A 157 -5.19 14.00 -9.94
CA TYR A 157 -4.21 13.69 -8.91
C TYR A 157 -3.64 12.27 -9.05
N LEU A 158 -4.49 11.28 -9.35
CA LEU A 158 -4.05 9.91 -9.60
C LEU A 158 -3.04 9.86 -10.77
N ALA A 159 -3.37 10.48 -11.91
CA ALA A 159 -2.49 10.50 -13.07
C ALA A 159 -1.15 11.20 -12.78
N GLU A 160 -1.18 12.33 -12.09
CA GLU A 160 0.01 13.09 -11.68
C GLU A 160 0.87 12.29 -10.69
N SER A 161 0.27 11.68 -9.67
CA SER A 161 1.01 10.89 -8.68
C SER A 161 1.69 9.66 -9.27
N ILE A 162 1.05 8.99 -10.24
CA ILE A 162 1.66 7.88 -10.99
C ILE A 162 2.84 8.38 -11.82
N ARG A 163 2.72 9.55 -12.44
CA ARG A 163 3.79 10.11 -13.27
C ARG A 163 5.01 10.52 -12.46
N MET A 164 4.83 11.05 -11.25
CA MET A 164 5.91 11.44 -10.33
C MET A 164 6.54 10.25 -9.61
N HIS A 165 5.87 9.09 -9.59
CA HIS A 165 6.42 7.90 -8.95
C HIS A 165 7.63 7.37 -9.74
N PRO A 166 8.70 6.89 -9.06
CA PRO A 166 9.82 6.23 -9.71
C PRO A 166 9.35 5.07 -10.60
N ASP A 167 10.05 4.83 -11.70
CA ASP A 167 9.85 3.62 -12.49
C ASP A 167 10.33 2.36 -11.73
N GLN A 168 10.06 1.18 -12.29
CA GLN A 168 10.32 -0.09 -11.63
C GLN A 168 11.79 -0.28 -11.26
N GLU A 169 12.72 0.06 -12.18
CA GLU A 169 14.16 -0.14 -11.98
C GLU A 169 14.70 0.85 -10.96
N THR A 170 14.24 2.09 -11.01
CA THR A 170 14.59 3.11 -10.01
C THR A 170 14.10 2.71 -8.63
N LEU A 171 12.84 2.27 -8.50
CA LEU A 171 12.30 1.82 -7.22
C LEU A 171 13.04 0.59 -6.69
N LYS A 172 13.36 -0.36 -7.58
CA LYS A 172 14.17 -1.52 -7.21
C LYS A 172 15.52 -1.10 -6.65
N THR A 173 16.22 -0.19 -7.33
CA THR A 173 17.51 0.34 -6.87
C THR A 173 17.40 1.00 -5.50
N MET A 174 16.32 1.75 -5.24
CA MET A 174 16.05 2.36 -3.93
C MET A 174 15.80 1.30 -2.84
N MET A 175 15.21 0.16 -3.19
CA MET A 175 14.94 -0.94 -2.23
C MET A 175 16.18 -1.79 -1.97
N ASP A 176 17.14 -1.83 -2.90
CA ASP A 176 18.40 -2.60 -2.78
C ASP A 176 19.50 -1.83 -2.03
N ALA A 177 19.32 -0.50 -1.81
CA ALA A 177 20.28 0.38 -1.14
C ALA A 177 20.13 0.36 0.39
#